data_8f3a426b2465fbd7e871c76a1d997e32
#
_entry.id   8f3a426b2465fbd7e871c76a1d997e32
#
_cell.length_a   1.000
_cell.length_b   1.000
_cell.length_c   1.000
_cell.angle_alpha   90.00
_cell.angle_beta   90.00
_cell.angle_gamma   90.00
#
_symmetry.space_group_name_H-M   'P 1'
#
loop_
_entity.id
_entity.type
_entity.pdbx_description
1 polymer ?
#
loop_
_entity_poly.entity_id
_entity_poly.type
_entity_poly.pdbx_seq_one_letter_code
_entity_poly.pdbx_strand_id
1 'polypeptide(L)'
;MAEMKQAPAGASAGEKLLTWVDNRFPATKLWNEHVGEYYAPKNFNFWYFFGSLALLVLVIQIVTGIFLVMNYKPDASFVQGTNTSIAFASVEYIMRDVPWGWLIRYMHSTGASAFFVVVYLHMYRGLIYGSYRTPRELVWIFGCLIFLCLMAEAFMGYLLPWGQMSFWGAQVIINLFAAVPFVGPDLAILIRGDYVVGDATLNRFFSLHVIAVPLVLIGLVVAHIIALHEVGSNNPDGVEIKGPNAPKDANGHPLDGVPFHPYYSVHDLLGVGGFLFCFTAVIFFMPEFGGYFLEFNNFIPADPFKTPPHIAPVWYFTPFYSMLRATTDWMVNVLAILIGLAAVLNLVKGKGDGKTKVAGLVIAAVVIGALKTFEAKFWGVAVMGGAVVILAGLPWFDKSPVKSIRYRPDWHKLVYLVFVINFVILGYLGVQAPS
;
A
#
# COMPACT_ATOMS: atom_id res chain seq x y z
N MET A 1 -35.53 27.43 12.29
CA MET A 1 -35.55 25.97 12.58
C MET A 1 -35.88 25.29 11.27
N ALA A 2 -35.12 24.28 10.88
CA ALA A 2 -35.44 23.51 9.68
C ALA A 2 -36.79 22.81 9.90
N GLU A 3 -37.69 22.90 8.93
CA GLU A 3 -39.06 22.30 8.99
C GLU A 3 -38.90 20.77 9.01
N MET A 4 -39.31 20.11 10.10
CA MET A 4 -39.19 18.66 10.22
C MET A 4 -40.29 18.01 9.35
N LYS A 5 -39.84 17.11 8.44
CA LYS A 5 -40.74 16.32 7.62
C LYS A 5 -41.58 15.40 8.52
N GLN A 6 -42.89 15.32 8.26
CA GLN A 6 -43.77 14.34 8.90
C GLN A 6 -43.82 13.06 8.04
N ALA A 7 -43.86 11.92 8.71
CA ALA A 7 -44.09 10.65 8.00
C ALA A 7 -45.45 10.65 7.33
N PRO A 8 -45.66 10.06 6.13
CA PRO A 8 -46.95 9.98 5.46
C PRO A 8 -48.03 9.37 6.35
N ALA A 9 -49.25 9.78 6.15
CA ALA A 9 -50.40 9.17 6.83
C ALA A 9 -50.46 7.68 6.44
N GLY A 10 -50.50 6.78 7.43
CA GLY A 10 -50.48 5.33 7.21
C GLY A 10 -49.09 4.74 7.06
N ALA A 11 -48.01 5.51 7.24
CA ALA A 11 -46.63 5.02 7.16
C ALA A 11 -46.39 3.87 8.14
N SER A 12 -45.67 2.86 7.66
CA SER A 12 -45.15 1.74 8.45
C SER A 12 -44.18 2.20 9.57
N ALA A 13 -43.93 1.34 10.55
CA ALA A 13 -42.99 1.64 11.62
C ALA A 13 -41.56 1.95 11.08
N GLY A 14 -41.14 1.26 10.01
CA GLY A 14 -39.87 1.50 9.34
C GLY A 14 -39.79 2.88 8.68
N GLU A 15 -40.84 3.30 7.95
CA GLU A 15 -40.90 4.62 7.31
C GLU A 15 -40.92 5.75 8.33
N LYS A 16 -41.63 5.56 9.46
CA LYS A 16 -41.63 6.52 10.58
C LYS A 16 -40.22 6.66 11.19
N LEU A 17 -39.54 5.53 11.41
CA LEU A 17 -38.16 5.51 11.92
C LEU A 17 -37.21 6.19 10.93
N LEU A 18 -37.28 5.87 9.64
CA LEU A 18 -36.43 6.48 8.61
C LEU A 18 -36.69 8.00 8.53
N THR A 19 -37.95 8.46 8.54
CA THR A 19 -38.28 9.89 8.58
C THR A 19 -37.71 10.56 9.83
N TRP A 20 -37.79 9.91 10.99
CA TRP A 20 -37.20 10.42 12.23
C TRP A 20 -35.67 10.54 12.14
N VAL A 21 -34.99 9.55 11.53
CA VAL A 21 -33.55 9.58 11.26
C VAL A 21 -33.22 10.72 10.30
N ASP A 22 -33.89 10.80 9.14
CA ASP A 22 -33.60 11.78 8.09
C ASP A 22 -33.81 13.24 8.54
N ASN A 23 -34.67 13.47 9.48
CA ASN A 23 -34.86 14.80 10.10
C ASN A 23 -33.66 15.21 10.99
N ARG A 24 -32.75 14.31 11.33
CA ARG A 24 -31.62 14.51 12.24
C ARG A 24 -30.26 14.21 11.59
N PHE A 25 -30.27 13.25 10.71
CA PHE A 25 -29.11 12.80 9.95
C PHE A 25 -29.59 12.42 8.53
N PRO A 26 -29.06 12.98 7.47
CA PRO A 26 -29.59 12.83 6.10
C PRO A 26 -29.26 11.45 5.50
N ALA A 27 -29.73 10.37 6.14
CA ALA A 27 -29.40 9.00 5.78
C ALA A 27 -29.86 8.64 4.36
N THR A 28 -31.11 8.95 4.00
CA THR A 28 -31.66 8.70 2.67
C THR A 28 -30.92 9.51 1.60
N LYS A 29 -30.58 10.76 1.89
CA LYS A 29 -29.81 11.61 0.96
C LYS A 29 -28.43 11.00 0.71
N LEU A 30 -27.70 10.64 1.76
CA LEU A 30 -26.38 10.02 1.64
C LEU A 30 -26.42 8.68 0.90
N TRP A 31 -27.44 7.87 1.18
CA TRP A 31 -27.65 6.62 0.44
C TRP A 31 -27.84 6.88 -1.06
N ASN A 32 -28.72 7.80 -1.42
CA ASN A 32 -28.98 8.10 -2.81
C ASN A 32 -27.76 8.68 -3.54
N GLU A 33 -27.08 9.66 -2.92
CA GLU A 33 -25.91 10.30 -3.52
C GLU A 33 -24.73 9.35 -3.74
N HIS A 34 -24.55 8.37 -2.84
CA HIS A 34 -23.36 7.52 -2.86
C HIS A 34 -23.62 6.08 -3.33
N VAL A 35 -24.86 5.62 -3.33
CA VAL A 35 -25.21 4.22 -3.66
C VAL A 35 -26.39 4.14 -4.62
N GLY A 36 -27.57 4.66 -4.25
CA GLY A 36 -28.81 4.44 -4.99
C GLY A 36 -28.86 5.14 -6.34
N GLU A 37 -28.47 6.41 -6.39
CA GLU A 37 -28.47 7.25 -7.59
C GLU A 37 -27.04 7.53 -8.10
N TYR A 38 -26.04 6.86 -7.53
CA TYR A 38 -24.67 6.91 -8.02
C TYR A 38 -24.52 6.05 -9.28
N TYR A 39 -24.07 6.66 -10.37
CA TYR A 39 -23.83 5.97 -11.62
C TYR A 39 -22.35 5.60 -11.76
N ALA A 40 -22.09 4.35 -12.13
CA ALA A 40 -20.76 3.85 -12.45
C ALA A 40 -20.66 3.43 -13.93
N PRO A 41 -19.47 3.44 -14.55
CA PRO A 41 -19.28 2.98 -15.92
C PRO A 41 -19.78 1.54 -16.13
N LYS A 42 -20.52 1.32 -17.21
CA LYS A 42 -21.15 -0.01 -17.52
C LYS A 42 -20.16 -1.09 -17.92
N ASN A 43 -18.87 -0.74 -18.20
CA ASN A 43 -17.85 -1.63 -18.75
C ASN A 43 -16.75 -2.01 -17.75
N PHE A 44 -17.05 -2.01 -16.45
CA PHE A 44 -16.14 -2.55 -15.45
C PHE A 44 -15.84 -4.03 -15.72
N ASN A 45 -14.61 -4.43 -15.46
CA ASN A 45 -14.14 -5.80 -15.57
C ASN A 45 -13.57 -6.29 -14.23
N PHE A 46 -13.04 -7.51 -14.21
CA PHE A 46 -12.43 -8.15 -13.04
C PHE A 46 -11.50 -7.24 -12.20
N TRP A 47 -10.73 -6.35 -12.84
CA TRP A 47 -9.80 -5.46 -12.13
C TRP A 47 -10.47 -4.43 -11.21
N TYR A 48 -11.79 -4.23 -11.34
CA TYR A 48 -12.51 -3.26 -10.52
C TYR A 48 -12.98 -3.82 -9.17
N PHE A 49 -12.94 -5.14 -8.96
CA PHE A 49 -13.21 -5.73 -7.65
C PHE A 49 -12.19 -5.33 -6.56
N PHE A 50 -10.94 -5.09 -6.94
CA PHE A 50 -9.87 -4.88 -5.97
C PHE A 50 -10.00 -3.61 -5.12
N GLY A 51 -10.85 -2.67 -5.49
CA GLY A 51 -11.16 -1.51 -4.65
C GLY A 51 -12.07 -1.87 -3.46
N SER A 52 -13.19 -2.55 -3.73
CA SER A 52 -14.11 -3.02 -2.68
C SER A 52 -13.49 -4.11 -1.82
N LEU A 53 -12.66 -5.00 -2.41
CA LEU A 53 -11.91 -6.01 -1.67
C LEU A 53 -10.86 -5.40 -0.74
N ALA A 54 -10.19 -4.30 -1.13
CA ALA A 54 -9.27 -3.60 -0.24
C ALA A 54 -9.98 -3.04 1.00
N LEU A 55 -11.18 -2.49 0.82
CA LEU A 55 -12.02 -2.03 1.93
C LEU A 55 -12.46 -3.20 2.84
N LEU A 56 -12.85 -4.33 2.25
CA LEU A 56 -13.19 -5.54 3.02
C LEU A 56 -12.02 -6.00 3.89
N VAL A 57 -10.82 -6.10 3.29
CA VAL A 57 -9.63 -6.56 4.04
C VAL A 57 -9.24 -5.55 5.11
N LEU A 58 -9.37 -4.23 4.86
CA LEU A 58 -9.17 -3.22 5.91
C LEU A 58 -10.07 -3.47 7.11
N VAL A 59 -11.36 -3.75 6.88
CA VAL A 59 -12.31 -4.06 7.96
C VAL A 59 -11.89 -5.33 8.70
N ILE A 60 -11.48 -6.39 7.99
CA ILE A 60 -10.97 -7.62 8.60
C ILE A 60 -9.75 -7.32 9.48
N GLN A 61 -8.78 -6.53 9.00
CA GLN A 61 -7.58 -6.17 9.77
C GLN A 61 -7.93 -5.39 11.04
N ILE A 62 -8.81 -4.40 10.96
CA ILE A 62 -9.24 -3.61 12.12
C ILE A 62 -9.93 -4.51 13.15
N VAL A 63 -10.91 -5.29 12.73
CA VAL A 63 -11.69 -6.14 13.64
C VAL A 63 -10.80 -7.18 14.30
N THR A 64 -9.99 -7.89 13.54
CA THR A 64 -9.08 -8.91 14.09
C THR A 64 -8.00 -8.29 14.98
N GLY A 65 -7.49 -7.10 14.62
CA GLY A 65 -6.54 -6.34 15.45
C GLY A 65 -7.10 -5.96 16.81
N ILE A 66 -8.36 -5.50 16.87
CA ILE A 66 -9.04 -5.20 18.15
C ILE A 66 -9.12 -6.44 19.04
N PHE A 67 -9.46 -7.62 18.47
CA PHE A 67 -9.48 -8.86 19.27
C PHE A 67 -8.09 -9.30 19.73
N LEU A 68 -7.06 -9.11 18.90
CA LEU A 68 -5.69 -9.46 19.29
C LEU A 68 -5.18 -8.58 20.43
N VAL A 69 -5.45 -7.28 20.38
CA VAL A 69 -4.96 -6.34 21.40
C VAL A 69 -5.52 -6.61 22.79
N MET A 70 -6.66 -7.29 22.89
CA MET A 70 -7.25 -7.66 24.19
C MET A 70 -6.37 -8.64 25.00
N ASN A 71 -5.51 -9.42 24.32
CA ASN A 71 -4.68 -10.44 24.94
C ASN A 71 -3.18 -10.20 24.72
N TYR A 72 -2.80 -9.35 23.78
CA TYR A 72 -1.41 -9.05 23.48
C TYR A 72 -0.79 -8.10 24.53
N LYS A 73 0.48 -8.33 24.88
CA LYS A 73 1.24 -7.52 25.84
C LYS A 73 2.50 -6.96 25.17
N PRO A 74 2.60 -5.64 24.95
CA PRO A 74 3.77 -5.02 24.32
C PRO A 74 4.92 -4.83 25.32
N ASP A 75 5.53 -5.93 25.76
CA ASP A 75 6.57 -5.95 26.78
C ASP A 75 7.72 -6.87 26.33
N ALA A 76 8.89 -6.29 26.11
CA ALA A 76 10.09 -6.97 25.67
C ALA A 76 10.88 -7.65 26.81
N SER A 77 10.49 -7.47 28.08
CA SER A 77 11.11 -8.17 29.20
C SER A 77 10.85 -9.68 29.14
N PHE A 78 11.72 -10.46 29.76
CA PHE A 78 11.60 -11.91 29.71
C PHE A 78 10.62 -12.45 30.75
N VAL A 79 9.91 -13.50 30.36
CA VAL A 79 9.14 -14.33 31.31
C VAL A 79 10.14 -14.95 32.28
N GLN A 80 9.85 -14.89 33.60
CA GLN A 80 10.74 -15.33 34.65
C GLN A 80 11.25 -16.77 34.42
N GLY A 81 12.56 -16.92 34.43
CA GLY A 81 13.22 -18.23 34.25
C GLY A 81 13.30 -18.70 32.78
N THR A 82 12.98 -17.85 31.81
CA THR A 82 13.03 -18.16 30.37
C THR A 82 13.78 -17.10 29.57
N ASN A 83 14.11 -17.41 28.31
CA ASN A 83 14.61 -16.44 27.34
C ASN A 83 13.50 -15.96 26.36
N THR A 84 12.23 -16.11 26.74
CA THR A 84 11.09 -15.72 25.93
C THR A 84 10.54 -14.40 26.42
N SER A 85 10.37 -13.42 25.54
CA SER A 85 9.76 -12.14 25.91
C SER A 85 8.27 -12.30 26.24
N ILE A 86 7.76 -11.41 27.09
CA ILE A 86 6.32 -11.37 27.41
C ILE A 86 5.48 -11.13 26.16
N ALA A 87 5.97 -10.29 25.23
CA ALA A 87 5.30 -10.06 23.94
C ALA A 87 5.15 -11.36 23.14
N PHE A 88 6.22 -12.12 22.95
CA PHE A 88 6.18 -13.39 22.23
C PHE A 88 5.28 -14.40 22.97
N ALA A 89 5.43 -14.54 24.27
CA ALA A 89 4.61 -15.43 25.09
C ALA A 89 3.12 -15.08 25.02
N SER A 90 2.76 -13.80 24.91
CA SER A 90 1.37 -13.38 24.75
C SER A 90 0.78 -13.79 23.39
N VAL A 91 1.59 -13.78 22.32
CA VAL A 91 1.17 -14.30 21.01
C VAL A 91 0.99 -15.83 21.06
N GLU A 92 1.90 -16.55 21.73
CA GLU A 92 1.75 -18.00 21.95
C GLU A 92 0.47 -18.33 22.75
N TYR A 93 0.19 -17.55 23.80
CA TYR A 93 -1.06 -17.67 24.58
C TYR A 93 -2.30 -17.45 23.70
N ILE A 94 -2.29 -16.43 22.83
CA ILE A 94 -3.39 -16.21 21.88
C ILE A 94 -3.56 -17.41 20.96
N MET A 95 -2.47 -17.98 20.46
CA MET A 95 -2.50 -19.08 19.50
C MET A 95 -2.97 -20.40 20.10
N ARG A 96 -2.69 -20.65 21.40
CA ARG A 96 -2.86 -21.98 22.02
C ARG A 96 -4.00 -22.04 23.02
N ASP A 97 -4.18 -20.97 23.82
CA ASP A 97 -5.05 -21.01 25.01
C ASP A 97 -6.33 -20.19 24.83
N VAL A 98 -6.31 -19.13 24.01
CA VAL A 98 -7.50 -18.33 23.74
C VAL A 98 -8.43 -19.05 22.76
N PRO A 99 -9.71 -19.30 23.10
CA PRO A 99 -10.65 -19.91 22.18
C PRO A 99 -10.74 -19.15 20.85
N TRP A 100 -10.51 -19.84 19.74
CA TRP A 100 -10.44 -19.27 18.38
C TRP A 100 -9.31 -18.25 18.16
N GLY A 101 -8.40 -18.08 19.12
CA GLY A 101 -7.30 -17.12 19.03
C GLY A 101 -6.39 -17.37 17.84
N TRP A 102 -6.09 -18.65 17.52
CA TRP A 102 -5.34 -19.04 16.34
C TRP A 102 -5.99 -18.54 15.02
N LEU A 103 -7.31 -18.62 14.93
CA LEU A 103 -8.05 -18.18 13.75
C LEU A 103 -7.94 -16.66 13.58
N ILE A 104 -8.22 -15.90 14.64
CA ILE A 104 -8.10 -14.43 14.65
C ILE A 104 -6.67 -14.02 14.32
N ARG A 105 -5.67 -14.70 14.91
CA ARG A 105 -4.25 -14.40 14.67
C ARG A 105 -3.86 -14.64 13.21
N TYR A 106 -4.27 -15.76 12.61
CA TYR A 106 -4.01 -16.02 11.19
C TYR A 106 -4.80 -15.10 10.27
N MET A 107 -6.06 -14.79 10.56
CA MET A 107 -6.83 -13.80 9.80
C MET A 107 -6.15 -12.43 9.78
N HIS A 108 -5.47 -12.05 10.87
CA HIS A 108 -4.75 -10.80 10.95
C HIS A 108 -3.41 -10.85 10.21
N SER A 109 -2.54 -11.80 10.55
CA SER A 109 -1.18 -11.87 10.00
C SER A 109 -1.15 -12.26 8.52
N THR A 110 -1.89 -13.30 8.13
CA THR A 110 -2.03 -13.73 6.74
C THR A 110 -2.91 -12.76 5.96
N GLY A 111 -3.87 -12.14 6.64
CA GLY A 111 -4.68 -11.07 6.09
C GLY A 111 -3.87 -9.85 5.65
N ALA A 112 -2.75 -9.54 6.30
CA ALA A 112 -1.82 -8.52 5.81
C ALA A 112 -1.27 -8.86 4.42
N SER A 113 -0.90 -10.12 4.16
CA SER A 113 -0.51 -10.58 2.82
C SER A 113 -1.65 -10.44 1.81
N ALA A 114 -2.88 -10.82 2.20
CA ALA A 114 -4.05 -10.65 1.34
C ALA A 114 -4.30 -9.17 1.02
N PHE A 115 -4.07 -8.26 1.97
CA PHE A 115 -4.20 -6.81 1.77
C PHE A 115 -3.23 -6.32 0.70
N PHE A 116 -1.94 -6.70 0.77
CA PHE A 116 -0.96 -6.31 -0.24
C PHE A 116 -1.25 -6.90 -1.62
N VAL A 117 -1.71 -8.16 -1.71
CA VAL A 117 -2.18 -8.73 -2.99
C VAL A 117 -3.25 -7.86 -3.61
N VAL A 118 -4.29 -7.56 -2.84
CA VAL A 118 -5.44 -6.77 -3.32
C VAL A 118 -5.03 -5.34 -3.68
N VAL A 119 -4.21 -4.68 -2.87
CA VAL A 119 -3.76 -3.30 -3.12
C VAL A 119 -2.82 -3.22 -4.33
N TYR A 120 -1.89 -4.16 -4.50
CA TYR A 120 -1.05 -4.21 -5.70
C TYR A 120 -1.89 -4.36 -6.98
N LEU A 121 -2.87 -5.27 -6.98
CA LEU A 121 -3.75 -5.46 -8.13
C LEU A 121 -4.63 -4.22 -8.39
N HIS A 122 -5.07 -3.55 -7.32
CA HIS A 122 -5.76 -2.26 -7.41
C HIS A 122 -4.89 -1.16 -8.04
N MET A 123 -3.63 -1.05 -7.62
CA MET A 123 -2.67 -0.09 -8.18
C MET A 123 -2.33 -0.42 -9.64
N TYR A 124 -2.10 -1.70 -9.98
CA TYR A 124 -1.87 -2.12 -11.36
C TYR A 124 -3.05 -1.79 -12.28
N ARG A 125 -4.28 -1.94 -11.81
CA ARG A 125 -5.47 -1.49 -12.55
C ARG A 125 -5.39 0.01 -12.83
N GLY A 126 -4.99 0.80 -11.82
CA GLY A 126 -4.77 2.24 -11.99
C GLY A 126 -3.75 2.57 -13.08
N LEU A 127 -2.63 1.83 -13.10
CA LEU A 127 -1.58 1.98 -14.13
C LEU A 127 -2.05 1.55 -15.51
N ILE A 128 -2.72 0.41 -15.64
CA ILE A 128 -3.21 -0.15 -16.91
C ILE A 128 -4.19 0.81 -17.59
N TYR A 129 -5.13 1.38 -16.84
CA TYR A 129 -6.19 2.21 -17.42
C TYR A 129 -5.95 3.71 -17.28
N GLY A 130 -4.81 4.13 -16.73
CA GLY A 130 -4.47 5.53 -16.55
C GLY A 130 -5.41 6.24 -15.57
N SER A 131 -5.82 5.55 -14.50
CA SER A 131 -6.74 6.09 -13.49
C SER A 131 -6.15 7.21 -12.63
N TYR A 132 -4.86 7.50 -12.79
CA TYR A 132 -4.14 8.62 -12.16
C TYR A 132 -4.26 9.94 -12.95
N ARG A 133 -4.86 9.92 -14.14
CA ARG A 133 -4.91 11.08 -15.01
C ARG A 133 -6.13 11.96 -14.74
N THR A 134 -6.02 13.21 -15.16
CA THR A 134 -7.09 14.22 -15.04
C THR A 134 -8.48 13.66 -15.35
N PRO A 135 -9.47 13.86 -14.48
CA PRO A 135 -9.48 14.69 -13.25
C PRO A 135 -9.22 13.93 -11.95
N ARG A 136 -8.50 12.78 -11.98
CA ARG A 136 -8.34 11.82 -10.86
C ARG A 136 -6.98 11.89 -10.17
N GLU A 137 -6.23 12.98 -10.37
CA GLU A 137 -4.89 13.16 -9.77
C GLU A 137 -4.95 13.04 -8.25
N LEU A 138 -5.92 13.70 -7.61
CA LEU A 138 -6.06 13.68 -6.15
C LEU A 138 -6.47 12.29 -5.63
N VAL A 139 -7.33 11.57 -6.36
CA VAL A 139 -7.67 10.17 -6.05
C VAL A 139 -6.40 9.31 -6.03
N TRP A 140 -5.53 9.49 -7.02
CA TRP A 140 -4.28 8.76 -7.12
C TRP A 140 -3.31 9.11 -5.99
N ILE A 141 -3.16 10.41 -5.65
CA ILE A 141 -2.30 10.88 -4.57
C ILE A 141 -2.75 10.28 -3.23
N PHE A 142 -4.05 10.34 -2.92
CA PHE A 142 -4.56 9.66 -1.71
C PHE A 142 -4.26 8.16 -1.73
N GLY A 143 -4.38 7.49 -2.89
CA GLY A 143 -4.00 6.09 -3.04
C GLY A 143 -2.51 5.83 -2.75
N CYS A 144 -1.61 6.69 -3.22
CA CYS A 144 -0.18 6.61 -2.92
C CYS A 144 0.11 6.83 -1.41
N LEU A 145 -0.58 7.76 -0.76
CA LEU A 145 -0.45 7.99 0.68
C LEU A 145 -1.00 6.82 1.49
N ILE A 146 -2.13 6.22 1.07
CA ILE A 146 -2.67 4.99 1.67
C ILE A 146 -1.65 3.86 1.56
N PHE A 147 -1.00 3.69 0.40
CA PHE A 147 0.01 2.66 0.20
C PHE A 147 1.23 2.86 1.12
N LEU A 148 1.71 4.10 1.27
CA LEU A 148 2.80 4.41 2.22
C LEU A 148 2.38 4.14 3.68
N CYS A 149 1.17 4.53 4.07
CA CYS A 149 0.62 4.21 5.39
C CYS A 149 0.52 2.70 5.60
N LEU A 150 0.06 1.95 4.60
CA LEU A 150 -0.05 0.50 4.68
C LEU A 150 1.32 -0.18 4.82
N MET A 151 2.35 0.32 4.13
CA MET A 151 3.72 -0.16 4.32
C MET A 151 4.22 0.08 5.75
N ALA A 152 3.98 1.27 6.29
CA ALA A 152 4.35 1.59 7.68
C ALA A 152 3.57 0.71 8.68
N GLU A 153 2.27 0.56 8.47
CA GLU A 153 1.37 -0.26 9.29
C GLU A 153 1.85 -1.71 9.35
N ALA A 154 2.13 -2.31 8.19
CA ALA A 154 2.60 -3.69 8.11
C ALA A 154 3.98 -3.88 8.75
N PHE A 155 4.90 -2.92 8.57
CA PHE A 155 6.22 -2.96 9.21
C PHE A 155 6.11 -2.92 10.74
N MET A 156 5.32 -1.99 11.26
CA MET A 156 5.13 -1.85 12.71
C MET A 156 4.44 -3.08 13.30
N GLY A 157 3.41 -3.62 12.62
CA GLY A 157 2.70 -4.83 13.04
C GLY A 157 3.57 -6.09 13.01
N TYR A 158 4.49 -6.19 12.05
CA TYR A 158 5.41 -7.33 11.95
C TYR A 158 6.40 -7.40 13.13
N LEU A 159 6.77 -6.27 13.73
CA LEU A 159 7.61 -6.23 14.93
C LEU A 159 6.92 -6.84 16.16
N LEU A 160 5.60 -6.66 16.31
CA LEU A 160 4.88 -6.93 17.55
C LEU A 160 4.99 -8.38 18.08
N PRO A 161 4.99 -9.43 17.23
CA PRO A 161 5.19 -10.80 17.75
C PRO A 161 6.52 -11.03 18.47
N TRP A 162 7.51 -10.16 18.28
CA TRP A 162 8.82 -10.24 18.89
C TRP A 162 9.53 -11.59 18.67
N GLY A 163 9.28 -12.15 17.48
CA GLY A 163 10.03 -13.30 16.99
C GLY A 163 11.39 -12.89 16.40
N GLN A 164 12.19 -13.87 16.04
CA GLN A 164 13.56 -13.65 15.55
C GLN A 164 13.59 -12.76 14.30
N MET A 165 12.68 -12.97 13.34
CA MET A 165 12.60 -12.14 12.15
C MET A 165 11.93 -10.78 12.40
N SER A 166 10.99 -10.70 13.33
CA SER A 166 10.41 -9.42 13.79
C SER A 166 11.49 -8.47 14.31
N PHE A 167 12.34 -8.96 15.20
CA PHE A 167 13.42 -8.18 15.82
C PHE A 167 14.49 -7.78 14.79
N TRP A 168 15.05 -8.75 14.08
CA TRP A 168 16.14 -8.49 13.14
C TRP A 168 15.70 -7.75 11.90
N GLY A 169 14.46 -7.99 11.43
CA GLY A 169 13.84 -7.20 10.36
C GLY A 169 13.68 -5.74 10.74
N ALA A 170 13.22 -5.44 11.96
CA ALA A 170 13.13 -4.07 12.46
C ALA A 170 14.51 -3.40 12.58
N GLN A 171 15.51 -4.14 13.06
CA GLN A 171 16.89 -3.66 13.14
C GLN A 171 17.42 -3.21 11.77
N VAL A 172 17.18 -4.02 10.73
CA VAL A 172 17.58 -3.69 9.35
C VAL A 172 16.82 -2.46 8.84
N ILE A 173 15.49 -2.45 8.96
CA ILE A 173 14.66 -1.37 8.39
C ILE A 173 14.93 -0.03 9.10
N ILE A 174 15.04 0.00 10.42
CA ILE A 174 15.35 1.23 11.14
C ILE A 174 16.75 1.75 10.76
N ASN A 175 17.70 0.86 10.55
CA ASN A 175 19.04 1.25 10.10
C ASN A 175 19.07 1.80 8.67
N LEU A 176 18.03 1.63 7.85
CA LEU A 176 17.95 2.32 6.56
C LEU A 176 17.72 3.83 6.73
N PHE A 177 16.97 4.23 7.75
CA PHE A 177 16.79 5.65 8.07
C PHE A 177 18.11 6.31 8.51
N ALA A 178 19.00 5.53 9.16
CA ALA A 178 20.34 6.03 9.52
C ALA A 178 21.23 6.37 8.31
N ALA A 179 20.89 5.88 7.12
CA ALA A 179 21.63 6.21 5.89
C ALA A 179 21.30 7.60 5.32
N VAL A 180 20.26 8.28 5.83
CA VAL A 180 19.91 9.63 5.39
C VAL A 180 21.00 10.60 5.83
N PRO A 181 21.60 11.39 4.90
CA PRO A 181 22.67 12.30 5.24
C PRO A 181 22.26 13.33 6.30
N PHE A 182 23.17 13.69 7.16
CA PHE A 182 23.09 14.70 8.22
C PHE A 182 22.17 14.36 9.39
N VAL A 183 20.97 13.83 9.16
CA VAL A 183 19.95 13.60 10.20
C VAL A 183 19.68 12.10 10.47
N GLY A 184 20.27 11.22 9.67
CA GLY A 184 19.94 9.79 9.70
C GLY A 184 20.19 9.11 11.05
N PRO A 185 21.35 9.28 11.70
CA PRO A 185 21.61 8.68 13.00
C PRO A 185 20.57 9.09 14.06
N ASP A 186 20.26 10.39 14.16
CA ASP A 186 19.30 10.93 15.11
C ASP A 186 17.87 10.45 14.78
N LEU A 187 17.52 10.38 13.48
CA LEU A 187 16.25 9.84 13.03
C LEU A 187 16.08 8.36 13.40
N ALA A 188 17.13 7.56 13.25
CA ALA A 188 17.10 6.14 13.65
C ALA A 188 16.91 5.97 15.16
N ILE A 189 17.58 6.80 15.99
CA ILE A 189 17.39 6.84 17.44
C ILE A 189 15.97 7.28 17.79
N LEU A 190 15.45 8.32 17.11
CA LEU A 190 14.08 8.80 17.32
C LEU A 190 13.05 7.70 17.04
N ILE A 191 13.16 6.99 15.92
CA ILE A 191 12.25 5.91 15.53
C ILE A 191 12.36 4.74 16.52
N ARG A 192 13.57 4.35 16.87
CA ARG A 192 13.87 3.23 17.76
C ARG A 192 13.47 3.52 19.21
N GLY A 193 13.66 4.76 19.63
CA GLY A 193 13.39 5.21 20.99
C GLY A 193 14.54 4.97 21.96
N ASP A 194 15.58 4.33 21.50
CA ASP A 194 16.79 3.99 22.22
C ASP A 194 17.95 3.78 21.21
N TYR A 195 19.16 3.52 21.71
CA TYR A 195 20.32 3.19 20.88
C TYR A 195 20.22 1.79 20.23
N VAL A 196 19.41 0.90 20.80
CA VAL A 196 19.16 -0.46 20.29
C VAL A 196 17.66 -0.71 20.13
N VAL A 197 17.28 -1.68 19.31
CA VAL A 197 15.90 -2.20 19.26
C VAL A 197 15.61 -2.88 20.59
N GLY A 198 14.57 -2.44 21.29
CA GLY A 198 14.23 -2.92 22.62
C GLY A 198 12.79 -2.57 23.00
N ASP A 199 12.52 -2.55 24.29
CA ASP A 199 11.19 -2.31 24.83
C ASP A 199 10.62 -0.94 24.38
N ALA A 200 11.44 0.11 24.36
CA ALA A 200 11.04 1.43 23.87
C ALA A 200 10.58 1.38 22.41
N THR A 201 11.23 0.58 21.55
CA THR A 201 10.83 0.39 20.16
C THR A 201 9.50 -0.34 20.08
N LEU A 202 9.35 -1.42 20.84
CA LEU A 202 8.14 -2.22 20.87
C LEU A 202 6.91 -1.40 21.28
N ASN A 203 7.02 -0.63 22.36
CA ASN A 203 5.94 0.23 22.85
C ASN A 203 5.53 1.30 21.84
N ARG A 204 6.48 1.96 21.18
CA ARG A 204 6.21 2.96 20.14
C ARG A 204 5.49 2.35 18.94
N PHE A 205 6.00 1.22 18.46
CA PHE A 205 5.42 0.54 17.31
C PHE A 205 4.04 -0.01 17.62
N PHE A 206 3.82 -0.53 18.83
CA PHE A 206 2.50 -0.92 19.29
C PHE A 206 1.52 0.26 19.27
N SER A 207 1.88 1.38 19.86
CA SER A 207 1.02 2.56 19.91
C SER A 207 0.69 3.13 18.53
N LEU A 208 1.68 3.16 17.63
CA LEU A 208 1.50 3.62 16.25
C LEU A 208 0.64 2.65 15.45
N HIS A 209 0.90 1.34 15.53
CA HIS A 209 0.17 0.30 14.79
C HIS A 209 -1.28 0.15 15.26
N VAL A 210 -1.55 0.25 16.56
CA VAL A 210 -2.90 0.01 17.08
C VAL A 210 -3.80 1.24 16.98
N ILE A 211 -3.23 2.46 17.00
CA ILE A 211 -4.03 3.69 17.07
C ILE A 211 -3.68 4.66 15.94
N ALA A 212 -2.44 5.17 15.92
CA ALA A 212 -2.15 6.36 15.14
C ALA A 212 -2.21 6.12 13.62
N VAL A 213 -1.54 5.08 13.13
CA VAL A 213 -1.50 4.77 11.69
C VAL A 213 -2.85 4.26 11.18
N PRO A 214 -3.60 3.39 11.88
CA PRO A 214 -4.96 3.03 11.49
C PRO A 214 -5.91 4.22 11.38
N LEU A 215 -5.86 5.19 12.30
CA LEU A 215 -6.70 6.39 12.21
C LEU A 215 -6.35 7.25 10.99
N VAL A 216 -5.06 7.45 10.71
CA VAL A 216 -4.60 8.15 9.50
C VAL A 216 -5.02 7.39 8.25
N LEU A 217 -4.85 6.07 8.24
CA LEU A 217 -5.23 5.20 7.11
C LEU A 217 -6.74 5.29 6.82
N ILE A 218 -7.59 5.19 7.85
CA ILE A 218 -9.06 5.33 7.71
C ILE A 218 -9.38 6.73 7.15
N GLY A 219 -8.79 7.79 7.70
CA GLY A 219 -8.99 9.16 7.22
C GLY A 219 -8.62 9.33 5.74
N LEU A 220 -7.49 8.76 5.32
CA LEU A 220 -7.05 8.77 3.92
C LEU A 220 -7.98 7.95 3.01
N VAL A 221 -8.47 6.79 3.47
CA VAL A 221 -9.44 5.96 2.72
C VAL A 221 -10.74 6.72 2.53
N VAL A 222 -11.26 7.37 3.56
CA VAL A 222 -12.45 8.22 3.45
C VAL A 222 -12.23 9.35 2.43
N ALA A 223 -11.11 10.06 2.51
CA ALA A 223 -10.76 11.11 1.55
C ALA A 223 -10.63 10.58 0.12
N HIS A 224 -10.03 9.38 -0.06
CA HIS A 224 -9.89 8.71 -1.34
C HIS A 224 -11.25 8.38 -1.98
N ILE A 225 -12.19 7.85 -1.17
CA ILE A 225 -13.54 7.52 -1.65
C ILE A 225 -14.34 8.79 -1.96
N ILE A 226 -14.27 9.82 -1.12
CA ILE A 226 -14.92 11.11 -1.39
C ILE A 226 -14.41 11.71 -2.71
N ALA A 227 -13.09 11.75 -2.89
CA ALA A 227 -12.49 12.25 -4.13
C ALA A 227 -12.90 11.40 -5.34
N LEU A 228 -13.01 10.07 -5.19
CA LEU A 228 -13.48 9.17 -6.24
C LEU A 228 -14.95 9.46 -6.61
N HIS A 229 -15.80 9.64 -5.63
CA HIS A 229 -17.23 9.95 -5.85
C HIS A 229 -17.42 11.31 -6.50
N GLU A 230 -16.58 12.29 -6.20
CA GLU A 230 -16.63 13.62 -6.81
C GLU A 230 -16.35 13.57 -8.31
N VAL A 231 -15.26 12.94 -8.73
CA VAL A 231 -14.82 12.90 -10.13
C VAL A 231 -15.32 11.67 -10.91
N GLY A 232 -15.86 10.67 -10.24
CA GLY A 232 -16.30 9.40 -10.83
C GLY A 232 -15.17 8.43 -11.16
N SER A 233 -15.50 7.14 -11.23
CA SER A 233 -14.55 6.08 -11.57
C SER A 233 -14.09 6.17 -13.03
N ASN A 234 -12.81 5.85 -13.26
CA ASN A 234 -12.32 5.54 -14.59
C ASN A 234 -12.82 4.16 -15.05
N ASN A 235 -12.62 3.81 -16.32
CA ASN A 235 -13.01 2.52 -16.90
C ASN A 235 -12.00 2.05 -17.96
N PRO A 236 -12.09 0.79 -18.43
CA PRO A 236 -11.14 0.23 -19.38
C PRO A 236 -11.00 0.97 -20.69
N ASP A 237 -12.03 1.70 -21.12
CA ASP A 237 -12.03 2.44 -22.39
C ASP A 237 -11.72 3.92 -22.21
N GLY A 238 -11.69 4.41 -20.97
CA GLY A 238 -11.40 5.80 -20.65
C GLY A 238 -12.54 6.77 -20.98
N VAL A 239 -13.77 6.25 -21.09
CA VAL A 239 -14.99 7.08 -21.34
C VAL A 239 -15.37 7.79 -20.05
N GLU A 240 -15.58 9.11 -20.14
CA GLU A 240 -16.05 9.89 -19.00
C GLU A 240 -17.56 9.86 -18.89
N ILE A 241 -18.08 9.41 -17.74
CA ILE A 241 -19.52 9.37 -17.45
C ILE A 241 -19.99 10.51 -16.54
N LYS A 242 -19.04 11.20 -15.90
CA LYS A 242 -19.26 12.41 -15.10
C LYS A 242 -18.64 13.62 -15.80
N GLY A 243 -19.25 14.77 -15.59
CA GLY A 243 -18.77 16.02 -16.16
C GLY A 243 -19.73 16.63 -17.19
N PRO A 244 -19.48 17.88 -17.58
CA PRO A 244 -20.43 18.64 -18.43
C PRO A 244 -20.55 18.09 -19.85
N ASN A 245 -19.52 17.39 -20.35
CA ASN A 245 -19.49 16.84 -21.71
C ASN A 245 -19.84 15.35 -21.78
N ALA A 246 -20.21 14.71 -20.68
CA ALA A 246 -20.61 13.30 -20.67
C ALA A 246 -21.97 13.15 -21.39
N PRO A 247 -22.09 12.25 -22.38
CA PRO A 247 -23.37 12.01 -23.06
C PRO A 247 -24.42 11.52 -22.08
N LYS A 248 -25.63 12.11 -22.14
CA LYS A 248 -26.75 11.80 -21.24
C LYS A 248 -27.98 11.45 -22.04
N ASP A 249 -28.86 10.64 -21.44
CA ASP A 249 -30.20 10.36 -21.94
C ASP A 249 -31.18 11.53 -21.69
N ALA A 250 -32.43 11.36 -22.10
CA ALA A 250 -33.47 12.35 -21.89
C ALA A 250 -33.79 12.64 -20.41
N ASN A 251 -33.42 11.75 -19.50
CA ASN A 251 -33.61 11.90 -18.06
C ASN A 251 -32.41 12.48 -17.35
N GLY A 252 -31.31 12.76 -18.09
CA GLY A 252 -30.06 13.30 -17.55
C GLY A 252 -29.10 12.24 -17.04
N HIS A 253 -29.37 10.96 -17.22
CA HIS A 253 -28.49 9.87 -16.81
C HIS A 253 -27.37 9.63 -17.85
N PRO A 254 -26.15 9.25 -17.42
CA PRO A 254 -25.06 9.00 -18.36
C PRO A 254 -25.34 7.77 -19.23
N LEU A 255 -25.20 7.92 -20.56
CA LEU A 255 -25.43 6.82 -21.53
C LEU A 255 -24.52 5.63 -21.34
N ASP A 256 -23.28 5.86 -20.89
CA ASP A 256 -22.28 4.81 -20.61
C ASP A 256 -22.17 4.46 -19.13
N GLY A 257 -23.19 4.82 -18.34
CA GLY A 257 -23.30 4.50 -16.93
C GLY A 257 -24.46 3.57 -16.61
N VAL A 258 -24.36 2.86 -15.49
CA VAL A 258 -25.44 2.11 -14.87
C VAL A 258 -25.54 2.52 -13.40
N PRO A 259 -26.73 2.46 -12.77
CA PRO A 259 -26.84 2.68 -11.33
C PRO A 259 -25.93 1.69 -10.58
N PHE A 260 -25.19 2.19 -9.61
CA PHE A 260 -24.32 1.33 -8.81
C PHE A 260 -25.12 0.28 -8.05
N HIS A 261 -26.18 0.71 -7.38
CA HIS A 261 -27.13 -0.20 -6.75
C HIS A 261 -28.37 -0.39 -7.65
N PRO A 262 -28.84 -1.63 -7.88
CA PRO A 262 -28.29 -2.89 -7.32
C PRO A 262 -27.17 -3.53 -8.15
N TYR A 263 -26.87 -3.03 -9.35
CA TYR A 263 -26.03 -3.71 -10.34
C TYR A 263 -24.63 -4.03 -9.79
N TYR A 264 -23.84 -3.01 -9.45
CA TYR A 264 -22.49 -3.23 -8.93
C TYR A 264 -22.46 -3.65 -7.46
N SER A 265 -23.48 -3.37 -6.68
CA SER A 265 -23.61 -3.93 -5.33
C SER A 265 -23.68 -5.46 -5.36
N VAL A 266 -24.46 -6.04 -6.28
CA VAL A 266 -24.50 -7.52 -6.47
C VAL A 266 -23.18 -8.05 -7.03
N HIS A 267 -22.57 -7.30 -7.95
CA HIS A 267 -21.28 -7.66 -8.55
C HIS A 267 -20.17 -7.69 -7.48
N ASP A 268 -20.10 -6.66 -6.63
CA ASP A 268 -19.14 -6.60 -5.53
C ASP A 268 -19.35 -7.73 -4.53
N LEU A 269 -20.59 -8.10 -4.21
CA LEU A 269 -20.89 -9.25 -3.34
C LEU A 269 -20.39 -10.57 -3.93
N LEU A 270 -20.44 -10.74 -5.25
CA LEU A 270 -19.85 -11.90 -5.91
C LEU A 270 -18.31 -11.92 -5.73
N GLY A 271 -17.66 -10.77 -5.92
CA GLY A 271 -16.22 -10.61 -5.69
C GLY A 271 -15.83 -10.89 -4.24
N VAL A 272 -16.60 -10.37 -3.28
CA VAL A 272 -16.45 -10.62 -1.83
C VAL A 272 -16.59 -12.12 -1.54
N GLY A 273 -17.62 -12.79 -2.07
CA GLY A 273 -17.83 -14.22 -1.87
C GLY A 273 -16.65 -15.05 -2.39
N GLY A 274 -16.18 -14.77 -3.62
CA GLY A 274 -15.01 -15.43 -4.20
C GLY A 274 -13.72 -15.18 -3.41
N PHE A 275 -13.49 -13.95 -2.97
CA PHE A 275 -12.34 -13.60 -2.13
C PHE A 275 -12.38 -14.32 -0.79
N LEU A 276 -13.51 -14.26 -0.08
CA LEU A 276 -13.66 -14.91 1.22
C LEU A 276 -13.51 -16.43 1.13
N PHE A 277 -13.97 -17.05 0.04
CA PHE A 277 -13.74 -18.48 -0.21
C PHE A 277 -12.23 -18.78 -0.30
N CYS A 278 -11.48 -18.04 -1.13
CA CYS A 278 -10.03 -18.21 -1.25
C CYS A 278 -9.31 -17.87 0.05
N PHE A 279 -9.67 -16.79 0.71
CA PHE A 279 -9.08 -16.37 1.98
C PHE A 279 -9.28 -17.40 3.07
N THR A 280 -10.49 -17.93 3.22
CA THR A 280 -10.81 -19.00 4.17
C THR A 280 -10.01 -20.27 3.87
N ALA A 281 -9.91 -20.65 2.59
CA ALA A 281 -9.10 -21.80 2.21
C ALA A 281 -7.63 -21.64 2.61
N VAL A 282 -7.05 -20.46 2.40
CA VAL A 282 -5.66 -20.17 2.84
C VAL A 282 -5.54 -20.24 4.36
N ILE A 283 -6.44 -19.58 5.11
CA ILE A 283 -6.40 -19.54 6.58
C ILE A 283 -6.50 -20.94 7.20
N PHE A 284 -7.35 -21.81 6.66
CA PHE A 284 -7.57 -23.14 7.26
C PHE A 284 -6.58 -24.21 6.79
N PHE A 285 -6.02 -24.10 5.57
CA PHE A 285 -5.20 -25.15 5.01
C PHE A 285 -3.73 -24.78 4.83
N MET A 286 -3.39 -23.50 4.67
CA MET A 286 -2.01 -23.05 4.46
C MET A 286 -1.74 -21.61 4.94
N PRO A 287 -2.01 -21.28 6.21
CA PRO A 287 -1.95 -19.89 6.71
C PRO A 287 -0.56 -19.26 6.60
N GLU A 288 0.49 -20.06 6.63
CA GLU A 288 1.89 -19.61 6.52
C GLU A 288 2.37 -19.56 5.06
N PHE A 289 1.64 -20.18 4.15
CA PHE A 289 1.93 -20.30 2.73
C PHE A 289 3.38 -20.74 2.45
N GLY A 290 3.82 -21.83 3.11
CA GLY A 290 5.18 -22.36 2.98
C GLY A 290 6.28 -21.42 3.47
N GLY A 291 5.99 -20.52 4.39
CA GLY A 291 6.92 -19.54 4.94
C GLY A 291 6.93 -18.19 4.19
N TYR A 292 6.17 -18.05 3.09
CA TYR A 292 6.10 -16.77 2.35
C TYR A 292 5.22 -15.72 3.03
N PHE A 293 4.12 -16.13 3.67
CA PHE A 293 3.24 -15.22 4.40
C PHE A 293 3.68 -15.05 5.85
N LEU A 294 4.14 -16.12 6.48
CA LEU A 294 4.71 -16.11 7.83
C LEU A 294 6.01 -16.92 7.82
N GLU A 295 7.14 -16.27 8.03
CA GLU A 295 8.44 -16.92 8.03
C GLU A 295 8.62 -17.86 9.22
N PHE A 296 9.17 -19.04 8.98
CA PHE A 296 9.40 -20.06 10.01
C PHE A 296 10.31 -19.57 11.15
N ASN A 297 11.31 -18.75 10.83
CA ASN A 297 12.20 -18.17 11.85
C ASN A 297 11.51 -17.15 12.77
N ASN A 298 10.28 -16.74 12.46
CA ASN A 298 9.51 -15.84 13.33
C ASN A 298 8.65 -16.59 14.37
N PHE A 299 8.65 -17.92 14.32
CA PHE A 299 8.03 -18.80 15.34
C PHE A 299 8.98 -19.16 16.50
N ILE A 300 10.16 -18.56 16.53
CA ILE A 300 11.09 -18.66 17.66
C ILE A 300 11.27 -17.28 18.29
N PRO A 301 11.44 -17.21 19.64
CA PRO A 301 11.65 -15.94 20.34
C PRO A 301 12.86 -15.17 19.80
N ALA A 302 12.78 -13.85 19.81
CA ALA A 302 13.91 -13.01 19.42
C ALA A 302 15.12 -13.22 20.33
N ASP A 303 16.27 -13.47 19.73
CA ASP A 303 17.56 -13.49 20.39
C ASP A 303 18.44 -12.34 19.86
N PRO A 304 18.63 -11.25 20.62
CA PRO A 304 19.45 -10.12 20.20
C PRO A 304 20.93 -10.44 19.96
N PHE A 305 21.42 -11.57 20.50
CA PHE A 305 22.82 -11.98 20.40
C PHE A 305 23.07 -12.98 19.26
N LYS A 306 22.02 -13.46 18.59
CA LYS A 306 22.13 -14.45 17.53
C LYS A 306 21.49 -13.95 16.23
N THR A 307 22.29 -13.32 15.39
CA THR A 307 21.86 -12.87 14.06
C THR A 307 21.44 -14.06 13.18
N PRO A 308 20.25 -14.05 12.58
CA PRO A 308 19.88 -15.07 11.59
C PRO A 308 20.84 -15.09 10.40
N PRO A 309 21.14 -16.26 9.82
CA PRO A 309 22.03 -16.36 8.66
C PRO A 309 21.48 -15.63 7.43
N HIS A 310 20.16 -15.45 7.36
CA HIS A 310 19.49 -14.73 6.31
C HIS A 310 18.36 -13.89 6.90
N ILE A 311 18.36 -12.59 6.59
CA ILE A 311 17.30 -11.65 6.98
C ILE A 311 16.69 -11.10 5.70
N ALA A 312 15.42 -11.45 5.45
CA ALA A 312 14.64 -10.89 4.36
C ALA A 312 13.34 -10.29 4.92
N PRO A 313 12.81 -9.22 4.33
CA PRO A 313 11.49 -8.72 4.69
C PRO A 313 10.40 -9.67 4.15
N VAL A 314 9.18 -9.52 4.65
CA VAL A 314 8.01 -10.23 4.13
C VAL A 314 7.86 -9.95 2.63
N TRP A 315 7.35 -10.93 1.87
CA TRP A 315 7.34 -10.98 0.40
C TRP A 315 6.88 -9.69 -0.30
N TYR A 316 5.94 -8.96 0.27
CA TYR A 316 5.42 -7.72 -0.35
C TYR A 316 6.39 -6.53 -0.26
N PHE A 317 7.44 -6.60 0.54
CA PHE A 317 8.54 -5.63 0.58
C PHE A 317 9.75 -6.06 -0.25
N THR A 318 9.83 -7.32 -0.64
CA THR A 318 11.03 -7.87 -1.29
C THR A 318 11.39 -7.20 -2.62
N PRO A 319 10.45 -6.71 -3.48
CA PRO A 319 10.84 -5.97 -4.68
C PRO A 319 11.65 -4.71 -4.35
N PHE A 320 11.26 -3.98 -3.33
CA PHE A 320 11.95 -2.77 -2.87
C PHE A 320 13.28 -3.10 -2.18
N TYR A 321 13.31 -4.16 -1.40
CA TYR A 321 14.52 -4.65 -0.76
C TYR A 321 15.57 -5.10 -1.77
N SER A 322 15.17 -5.71 -2.87
CA SER A 322 16.06 -6.04 -3.99
C SER A 322 16.69 -4.79 -4.62
N MET A 323 15.93 -3.71 -4.80
CA MET A 323 16.45 -2.44 -5.30
C MET A 323 17.53 -1.88 -4.37
N LEU A 324 17.29 -1.93 -3.05
CA LEU A 324 18.27 -1.52 -2.04
C LEU A 324 19.55 -2.33 -2.16
N ARG A 325 19.46 -3.67 -2.19
CA ARG A 325 20.61 -4.59 -2.23
C ARG A 325 21.40 -4.52 -3.53
N ALA A 326 20.74 -4.23 -4.66
CA ALA A 326 21.40 -4.09 -5.95
C ALA A 326 22.27 -2.83 -6.04
N THR A 327 22.06 -1.84 -5.16
CA THR A 327 22.80 -0.58 -5.16
C THR A 327 24.08 -0.74 -4.34
N THR A 328 25.11 -1.25 -4.98
CA THR A 328 26.46 -1.46 -4.41
C THR A 328 27.42 -0.36 -4.87
N ASP A 329 28.58 -0.22 -4.20
CA ASP A 329 29.64 0.70 -4.63
C ASP A 329 30.09 0.45 -6.07
N TRP A 330 30.13 -0.82 -6.48
CA TRP A 330 30.43 -1.19 -7.87
C TRP A 330 29.36 -0.63 -8.83
N MET A 331 28.07 -0.81 -8.52
CA MET A 331 26.97 -0.29 -9.34
C MET A 331 27.00 1.25 -9.41
N VAL A 332 27.26 1.93 -8.29
CA VAL A 332 27.41 3.40 -8.25
C VAL A 332 28.59 3.84 -9.14
N ASN A 333 29.70 3.11 -9.14
CA ASN A 333 30.84 3.39 -10.02
C ASN A 333 30.50 3.21 -11.50
N VAL A 334 29.82 2.11 -11.86
CA VAL A 334 29.38 1.85 -13.23
C VAL A 334 28.42 2.96 -13.70
N LEU A 335 27.46 3.35 -12.86
CA LEU A 335 26.53 4.42 -13.20
C LEU A 335 27.25 5.76 -13.41
N ALA A 336 28.23 6.10 -12.57
CA ALA A 336 29.04 7.31 -12.71
C ALA A 336 29.82 7.31 -14.04
N ILE A 337 30.40 6.17 -14.41
CA ILE A 337 31.11 5.99 -15.70
C ILE A 337 30.13 6.17 -16.87
N LEU A 338 28.97 5.54 -16.83
CA LEU A 338 27.95 5.65 -17.91
C LEU A 338 27.44 7.08 -18.07
N ILE A 339 27.21 7.80 -16.97
CA ILE A 339 26.82 9.22 -17.01
C ILE A 339 27.94 10.07 -17.63
N GLY A 340 29.20 9.82 -17.24
CA GLY A 340 30.33 10.52 -17.81
C GLY A 340 30.48 10.28 -19.32
N LEU A 341 30.37 9.02 -19.75
CA LEU A 341 30.39 8.66 -21.18
C LEU A 341 29.23 9.31 -21.95
N ALA A 342 28.02 9.30 -21.40
CA ALA A 342 26.86 9.93 -22.01
C ALA A 342 27.06 11.45 -22.15
N ALA A 343 27.64 12.12 -21.14
CA ALA A 343 27.94 13.55 -21.20
C ALA A 343 28.99 13.87 -22.26
N VAL A 344 30.06 13.07 -22.38
CA VAL A 344 31.06 13.21 -23.43
C VAL A 344 30.47 12.96 -24.82
N LEU A 345 29.65 11.94 -24.98
CA LEU A 345 28.95 11.67 -26.25
C LEU A 345 28.00 12.82 -26.64
N ASN A 346 27.29 13.40 -25.66
CA ASN A 346 26.46 14.58 -25.90
C ASN A 346 27.30 15.79 -26.32
N LEU A 347 28.47 15.99 -25.71
CA LEU A 347 29.37 17.07 -26.07
C LEU A 347 29.86 16.95 -27.54
N VAL A 348 30.23 15.71 -27.94
CA VAL A 348 30.80 15.44 -29.27
C VAL A 348 29.72 15.33 -30.36
N LYS A 349 28.67 14.55 -30.11
CA LYS A 349 27.64 14.19 -31.14
C LYS A 349 26.26 14.82 -30.90
N GLY A 350 26.04 15.50 -29.79
CA GLY A 350 24.75 16.09 -29.44
C GLY A 350 24.37 17.21 -30.43
N LYS A 351 23.07 17.32 -30.73
CA LYS A 351 22.50 18.31 -31.70
C LYS A 351 22.23 19.69 -31.06
N GLY A 352 22.43 19.86 -29.75
CA GLY A 352 22.24 21.12 -29.04
C GLY A 352 23.32 22.17 -29.35
N ASP A 353 23.01 23.43 -29.05
CA ASP A 353 24.00 24.51 -29.10
C ASP A 353 25.10 24.34 -28.05
N GLY A 354 26.15 25.14 -28.12
CA GLY A 354 27.29 25.04 -27.21
C GLY A 354 26.87 25.20 -25.73
N LYS A 355 25.89 26.07 -25.43
CA LYS A 355 25.40 26.27 -24.05
C LYS A 355 24.68 25.03 -23.49
N THR A 356 23.83 24.41 -24.30
CA THR A 356 23.11 23.17 -23.92
C THR A 356 24.07 22.01 -23.71
N LYS A 357 25.11 21.88 -24.49
CA LYS A 357 26.16 20.86 -24.35
C LYS A 357 26.98 21.05 -23.07
N VAL A 358 27.37 22.30 -22.78
CA VAL A 358 28.11 22.63 -21.54
C VAL A 358 27.20 22.41 -20.32
N ALA A 359 25.94 22.81 -20.37
CA ALA A 359 24.98 22.56 -19.30
C ALA A 359 24.84 21.03 -19.01
N GLY A 360 24.76 20.20 -20.05
CA GLY A 360 24.73 18.74 -19.90
C GLY A 360 25.98 18.19 -19.23
N LEU A 361 27.15 18.71 -19.53
CA LEU A 361 28.42 18.33 -18.87
C LEU A 361 28.44 18.75 -17.40
N VAL A 362 27.99 19.96 -17.08
CA VAL A 362 27.90 20.45 -15.70
C VAL A 362 26.92 19.62 -14.89
N ILE A 363 25.75 19.31 -15.42
CA ILE A 363 24.75 18.45 -14.78
C ILE A 363 25.36 17.07 -14.49
N ALA A 364 26.02 16.46 -15.48
CA ALA A 364 26.69 15.17 -15.30
C ALA A 364 27.76 15.22 -14.20
N ALA A 365 28.60 16.27 -14.17
CA ALA A 365 29.60 16.45 -13.14
C ALA A 365 29.00 16.60 -11.74
N VAL A 366 27.89 17.35 -11.59
CA VAL A 366 27.16 17.51 -10.33
C VAL A 366 26.57 16.17 -9.88
N VAL A 367 25.95 15.42 -10.80
CA VAL A 367 25.35 14.12 -10.49
C VAL A 367 26.41 13.11 -10.09
N ILE A 368 27.54 13.03 -10.83
CA ILE A 368 28.66 12.16 -10.49
C ILE A 368 29.27 12.58 -9.13
N GLY A 369 29.42 13.87 -8.88
CA GLY A 369 29.86 14.39 -7.59
C GLY A 369 28.95 13.92 -6.45
N ALA A 370 27.64 14.08 -6.60
CA ALA A 370 26.67 13.61 -5.61
C ALA A 370 26.74 12.08 -5.42
N LEU A 371 26.83 11.29 -6.50
CA LEU A 371 26.99 9.83 -6.44
C LEU A 371 28.23 9.40 -5.66
N LYS A 372 29.29 10.19 -5.68
CA LYS A 372 30.55 9.91 -4.99
C LYS A 372 30.65 10.48 -3.58
N THR A 373 29.79 11.43 -3.25
CA THR A 373 29.79 12.06 -1.91
C THR A 373 29.08 11.20 -0.88
N PHE A 374 28.03 10.49 -1.29
CA PHE A 374 27.22 9.67 -0.39
C PHE A 374 27.50 8.18 -0.60
N GLU A 375 27.38 7.41 0.50
CA GLU A 375 27.56 5.95 0.48
C GLU A 375 26.52 5.25 -0.42
N ALA A 376 26.88 4.08 -0.99
CA ALA A 376 25.97 3.27 -1.80
C ALA A 376 24.67 2.92 -1.06
N LYS A 377 24.74 2.71 0.26
CA LYS A 377 23.56 2.46 1.10
C LYS A 377 22.54 3.59 1.01
N PHE A 378 22.98 4.86 1.05
CA PHE A 378 22.08 6.00 0.86
C PHE A 378 21.39 5.96 -0.51
N TRP A 379 22.15 5.68 -1.58
CA TRP A 379 21.58 5.58 -2.91
C TRP A 379 20.59 4.41 -3.04
N GLY A 380 20.87 3.29 -2.36
CA GLY A 380 19.93 2.19 -2.27
C GLY A 380 18.61 2.59 -1.63
N VAL A 381 18.64 3.33 -0.53
CA VAL A 381 17.46 3.89 0.13
C VAL A 381 16.75 4.90 -0.77
N ALA A 382 17.50 5.76 -1.46
CA ALA A 382 16.95 6.76 -2.39
C ALA A 382 16.25 6.10 -3.60
N VAL A 383 16.82 5.05 -4.17
CA VAL A 383 16.19 4.29 -5.27
C VAL A 383 14.94 3.56 -4.78
N MET A 384 15.02 2.89 -3.65
CA MET A 384 13.90 2.17 -3.04
C MET A 384 12.73 3.11 -2.72
N GLY A 385 12.98 4.21 -2.02
CA GLY A 385 11.96 5.22 -1.69
C GLY A 385 11.48 5.96 -2.93
N GLY A 386 12.38 6.30 -3.84
CA GLY A 386 12.07 6.94 -5.11
C GLY A 386 11.14 6.11 -6.00
N ALA A 387 11.26 4.77 -5.97
CA ALA A 387 10.36 3.88 -6.70
C ALA A 387 8.89 4.01 -6.26
N VAL A 388 8.64 4.34 -4.99
CA VAL A 388 7.28 4.61 -4.48
C VAL A 388 6.89 6.06 -4.75
N VAL A 389 7.77 7.03 -4.48
CA VAL A 389 7.48 8.45 -4.62
C VAL A 389 7.21 8.84 -6.09
N ILE A 390 7.91 8.23 -7.05
CA ILE A 390 7.71 8.51 -8.48
C ILE A 390 6.29 8.18 -8.94
N LEU A 391 5.63 7.20 -8.32
CA LEU A 391 4.24 6.86 -8.63
C LEU A 391 3.31 8.04 -8.36
N ALA A 392 3.54 8.80 -7.30
CA ALA A 392 2.75 9.99 -7.00
C ALA A 392 2.89 11.07 -8.09
N GLY A 393 4.02 11.13 -8.79
CA GLY A 393 4.28 12.07 -9.88
C GLY A 393 3.67 11.69 -11.25
N LEU A 394 3.18 10.47 -11.42
CA LEU A 394 2.67 9.97 -12.70
C LEU A 394 1.62 10.86 -13.36
N PRO A 395 0.66 11.49 -12.64
CA PRO A 395 -0.30 12.39 -13.26
C PRO A 395 0.33 13.50 -14.11
N TRP A 396 1.50 13.97 -13.71
CA TRP A 396 2.23 15.07 -14.38
C TRP A 396 3.29 14.58 -15.36
N PHE A 397 3.81 13.37 -15.20
CA PHE A 397 4.83 12.79 -16.07
C PHE A 397 4.23 12.17 -17.33
N ASP A 398 3.04 11.57 -17.24
CA ASP A 398 2.39 10.92 -18.37
C ASP A 398 1.74 11.95 -19.31
N LYS A 399 2.38 12.21 -20.43
CA LYS A 399 1.92 13.13 -21.48
C LYS A 399 1.20 12.42 -22.63
N SER A 400 0.87 11.13 -22.53
CA SER A 400 0.15 10.40 -23.57
C SER A 400 -1.21 11.05 -23.86
N PRO A 401 -1.65 11.16 -25.12
CA PRO A 401 -2.98 11.69 -25.45
C PRO A 401 -4.12 10.76 -25.01
N VAL A 402 -3.83 9.47 -24.78
CA VAL A 402 -4.83 8.47 -24.38
C VAL A 402 -4.54 7.91 -22.98
N LYS A 403 -5.60 7.62 -22.21
CA LYS A 403 -5.50 7.13 -20.83
C LYS A 403 -5.21 5.62 -20.79
N SER A 404 -6.08 4.81 -21.36
CA SER A 404 -6.04 3.36 -21.28
C SER A 404 -4.92 2.76 -22.12
N ILE A 405 -4.23 1.75 -21.57
CA ILE A 405 -3.21 0.96 -22.28
C ILE A 405 -3.77 0.27 -23.53
N ARG A 406 -5.10 0.02 -23.60
CA ARG A 406 -5.75 -0.58 -24.78
C ARG A 406 -5.48 0.20 -26.06
N TYR A 407 -5.41 1.52 -25.96
CA TYR A 407 -5.27 2.45 -27.09
C TYR A 407 -3.88 3.07 -27.18
N ARG A 408 -2.93 2.63 -26.35
CA ARG A 408 -1.53 3.07 -26.42
C ARG A 408 -0.74 2.24 -27.41
N PRO A 409 0.36 2.80 -27.98
CA PRO A 409 1.25 2.07 -28.89
C PRO A 409 1.79 0.77 -28.26
N ASP A 410 2.10 -0.23 -29.08
CA ASP A 410 2.56 -1.55 -28.61
C ASP A 410 3.88 -1.48 -27.84
N TRP A 411 4.78 -0.57 -28.20
CA TRP A 411 6.00 -0.37 -27.43
C TRP A 411 5.72 0.03 -25.98
N HIS A 412 4.66 0.81 -25.71
CA HIS A 412 4.26 1.16 -24.34
C HIS A 412 3.72 -0.05 -23.57
N LYS A 413 2.95 -0.90 -24.25
CA LYS A 413 2.48 -2.17 -23.68
C LYS A 413 3.65 -3.08 -23.33
N LEU A 414 4.68 -3.15 -24.19
CA LEU A 414 5.91 -3.89 -23.95
C LEU A 414 6.67 -3.36 -22.74
N VAL A 415 6.86 -2.05 -22.63
CA VAL A 415 7.53 -1.41 -21.47
C VAL A 415 6.78 -1.73 -20.18
N TYR A 416 5.45 -1.65 -20.20
CA TYR A 416 4.63 -2.02 -19.05
C TYR A 416 4.76 -3.51 -18.68
N LEU A 417 4.77 -4.39 -19.67
CA LEU A 417 4.99 -5.82 -19.45
C LEU A 417 6.36 -6.09 -18.82
N VAL A 418 7.40 -5.44 -19.33
CA VAL A 418 8.78 -5.53 -18.76
C VAL A 418 8.79 -5.01 -17.32
N PHE A 419 8.09 -3.92 -17.02
CA PHE A 419 7.94 -3.41 -15.65
C PHE A 419 7.31 -4.46 -14.72
N VAL A 420 6.21 -5.09 -15.13
CA VAL A 420 5.53 -6.13 -14.32
C VAL A 420 6.44 -7.33 -14.10
N ILE A 421 7.08 -7.83 -15.16
CA ILE A 421 8.01 -8.96 -15.08
C ILE A 421 9.18 -8.62 -14.15
N ASN A 422 9.76 -7.43 -14.29
CA ASN A 422 10.86 -6.97 -13.44
C ASN A 422 10.44 -6.86 -11.97
N PHE A 423 9.23 -6.37 -11.69
CA PHE A 423 8.71 -6.32 -10.33
C PHE A 423 8.60 -7.72 -9.69
N VAL A 424 8.14 -8.70 -10.44
CA VAL A 424 8.07 -10.11 -9.99
C VAL A 424 9.46 -10.69 -9.76
N ILE A 425 10.41 -10.46 -10.69
CA ILE A 425 11.80 -10.91 -10.57
C ILE A 425 12.46 -10.29 -9.33
N LEU A 426 12.29 -9.00 -9.10
CA LEU A 426 12.80 -8.31 -7.91
C LEU A 426 12.17 -8.89 -6.63
N GLY A 427 10.88 -9.23 -6.67
CA GLY A 427 10.20 -9.92 -5.58
C GLY A 427 10.87 -11.25 -5.23
N TYR A 428 11.14 -12.08 -6.24
CA TYR A 428 11.85 -13.35 -6.07
C TYR A 428 13.27 -13.15 -5.55
N LEU A 429 14.04 -12.26 -6.16
CA LEU A 429 15.44 -12.01 -5.76
C LEU A 429 15.56 -11.46 -4.33
N GLY A 430 14.56 -10.72 -3.85
CA GLY A 430 14.56 -10.15 -2.51
C GLY A 430 14.45 -11.17 -1.38
N VAL A 431 13.92 -12.36 -1.66
CA VAL A 431 13.87 -13.49 -0.70
C VAL A 431 15.12 -14.37 -0.79
N GLN A 432 15.95 -14.24 -1.83
CA GLN A 432 17.14 -15.06 -1.99
C GLN A 432 18.31 -14.50 -1.16
N ALA A 433 19.18 -15.40 -0.67
CA ALA A 433 20.43 -14.99 -0.08
C ALA A 433 21.29 -14.24 -1.12
N PRO A 434 22.08 -13.22 -0.71
CA PRO A 434 23.04 -12.60 -1.62
C PRO A 434 24.08 -13.64 -2.07
N SER A 435 24.23 -13.78 -3.38
CA SER A 435 25.27 -14.62 -4.01
C SER A 435 26.54 -13.83 -4.28
#